data_05c94cbf20b9dd4cdf5598b85e4ebc41
#
_entry.id   05c94cbf20b9dd4cdf5598b85e4ebc41
#
_cell.length_a   1.000
_cell.length_b   1.000
_cell.length_c   1.000
_cell.angle_alpha   90.00
_cell.angle_beta   90.00
_cell.angle_gamma   90.00
#
_symmetry.space_group_name_H-M   'P 1'
#
loop_
_entity.id
_entity.type
_entity.pdbx_description
1 polymer ?
#
loop_
_entity_poly.entity_id
_entity_poly.type
_entity_poly.pdbx_seq_one_letter_code
_entity_poly.pdbx_strand_id
1 'polypeptide(L)'
;MPEPSDSDRRKAAQMEPWLASSRLVDALERGWDVHFQCQFCGTTKTWRRDVMLGRARGLLGETFAAIQRKAACPRCPGRLPIIRISGIQDPGPRAEQLRWALISTLLDAGLNPGDYGYGWRPPSTDARP
;
A
#
# COMPACT_ATOMS: atom_id res chain seq x y z
N MET A 1 17.15 26.48 -12.75
CA MET A 1 15.83 26.53 -12.10
C MET A 1 16.01 26.43 -10.60
N PRO A 2 15.28 27.20 -9.82
CA PRO A 2 15.35 27.06 -8.38
C PRO A 2 14.81 25.68 -7.95
N GLU A 3 15.39 25.14 -6.91
CA GLU A 3 14.89 23.90 -6.37
C GLU A 3 13.51 24.11 -5.74
N PRO A 4 12.64 23.12 -5.82
CA PRO A 4 11.35 23.21 -5.16
C PRO A 4 11.52 23.39 -3.65
N SER A 5 10.65 24.17 -3.05
CA SER A 5 10.62 24.33 -1.61
C SER A 5 10.07 23.06 -0.96
N ASP A 6 10.22 22.96 0.36
CA ASP A 6 9.61 21.84 1.10
C ASP A 6 8.10 21.81 0.92
N SER A 7 7.47 23.01 0.85
CA SER A 7 6.05 23.10 0.60
C SER A 7 5.67 22.51 -0.76
N ASP A 8 6.45 22.82 -1.79
CA ASP A 8 6.21 22.29 -3.13
C ASP A 8 6.36 20.77 -3.16
N ARG A 9 7.36 20.25 -2.45
CA ARG A 9 7.57 18.81 -2.38
C ARG A 9 6.45 18.09 -1.66
N ARG A 10 5.91 18.68 -0.61
CA ARG A 10 4.76 18.12 0.09
C ARG A 10 3.52 18.11 -0.80
N LYS A 11 3.31 19.17 -1.56
CA LYS A 11 2.19 19.22 -2.51
C LYS A 11 2.34 18.15 -3.58
N ALA A 12 3.54 18.01 -4.14
CA ALA A 12 3.78 17.01 -5.17
C ALA A 12 3.59 15.59 -4.65
N ALA A 13 3.89 15.36 -3.37
CA ALA A 13 3.75 14.05 -2.74
C ALA A 13 2.34 13.80 -2.22
N GLN A 14 1.45 14.78 -2.29
CA GLN A 14 0.10 14.64 -1.74
C GLN A 14 -0.68 13.55 -2.45
N MET A 15 -1.30 12.68 -1.68
CA MET A 15 -2.16 11.62 -2.19
C MET A 15 -3.61 11.96 -1.89
N GLU A 16 -4.52 11.41 -2.67
CA GLU A 16 -5.94 11.51 -2.35
C GLU A 16 -6.20 10.87 -0.98
N PRO A 17 -7.14 11.41 -0.19
CA PRO A 17 -7.37 10.90 1.17
C PRO A 17 -7.65 9.41 1.24
N TRP A 18 -8.41 8.88 0.29
CA TRP A 18 -8.73 7.45 0.29
C TRP A 18 -7.47 6.59 0.08
N LEU A 19 -6.54 7.06 -0.76
CA LEU A 19 -5.30 6.33 -1.00
C LEU A 19 -4.37 6.48 0.20
N ALA A 20 -4.25 7.67 0.75
CA ALA A 20 -3.38 7.92 1.90
C ALA A 20 -3.77 7.05 3.11
N SER A 21 -5.06 6.78 3.29
CA SER A 21 -5.56 5.96 4.40
C SER A 21 -5.61 4.47 4.07
N SER A 22 -5.43 4.09 2.81
CA SER A 22 -5.38 2.68 2.42
C SER A 22 -4.07 2.06 2.91
N ARG A 23 -4.11 0.78 3.23
CA ARG A 23 -2.92 0.05 3.68
C ARG A 23 -2.30 -0.72 2.54
N LEU A 24 -1.04 -1.10 2.70
CA LEU A 24 -0.36 -1.88 1.66
C LEU A 24 -1.08 -3.22 1.41
N VAL A 25 -1.65 -3.81 2.44
CA VAL A 25 -2.41 -5.05 2.29
C VAL A 25 -3.64 -4.86 1.38
N ASP A 26 -4.20 -3.66 1.33
CA ASP A 26 -5.32 -3.36 0.42
C ASP A 26 -4.87 -3.42 -1.03
N ALA A 27 -3.62 -3.06 -1.30
CA ALA A 27 -3.04 -3.19 -2.64
C ALA A 27 -2.94 -4.66 -3.04
N LEU A 28 -2.58 -5.54 -2.11
CA LEU A 28 -2.57 -6.98 -2.37
C LEU A 28 -3.97 -7.49 -2.69
N GLU A 29 -4.95 -7.06 -1.90
CA GLU A 29 -6.33 -7.49 -2.09
C GLU A 29 -6.83 -7.16 -3.49
N ARG A 30 -6.53 -5.95 -3.96
CA ARG A 30 -7.06 -5.45 -5.23
C ARG A 30 -6.12 -5.67 -6.41
N GLY A 31 -4.96 -6.25 -6.15
CA GLY A 31 -3.99 -6.51 -7.22
C GLY A 31 -3.31 -5.28 -7.76
N TRP A 32 -3.18 -4.24 -6.96
CA TRP A 32 -2.49 -3.03 -7.38
C TRP A 32 -0.99 -3.23 -7.41
N ASP A 33 -0.34 -2.60 -8.39
CA ASP A 33 1.09 -2.34 -8.34
C ASP A 33 1.27 -0.95 -7.75
N VAL A 34 2.27 -0.79 -6.89
CA VAL A 34 2.55 0.48 -6.23
C VAL A 34 3.83 1.06 -6.81
N HIS A 35 3.72 2.28 -7.32
CA HIS A 35 4.83 2.95 -8.01
C HIS A 35 5.33 4.10 -7.16
N PHE A 36 6.66 4.16 -6.99
CA PHE A 36 7.33 5.21 -6.25
C PHE A 36 8.23 5.99 -7.20
N GLN A 37 8.22 7.31 -7.07
CA GLN A 37 9.12 8.16 -7.84
C GLN A 37 9.80 9.16 -6.90
N CYS A 38 11.14 9.16 -6.91
CA CYS A 38 11.89 10.12 -6.13
C CYS A 38 11.73 11.53 -6.72
N GLN A 39 11.42 12.50 -5.88
CA GLN A 39 11.25 13.88 -6.32
C GLN A 39 12.58 14.58 -6.60
N PHE A 40 13.69 14.01 -6.15
CA PHE A 40 15.01 14.64 -6.27
C PHE A 40 15.77 14.15 -7.49
N CYS A 41 15.86 12.84 -7.66
CA CYS A 41 16.65 12.27 -8.76
C CYS A 41 15.83 11.55 -9.81
N GLY A 42 14.50 11.47 -9.63
CA GLY A 42 13.63 10.83 -10.61
C GLY A 42 13.67 9.32 -10.62
N THR A 43 14.44 8.69 -9.73
CA THR A 43 14.48 7.23 -9.66
C THR A 43 13.10 6.67 -9.38
N THR A 44 12.70 5.65 -10.15
CA THR A 44 11.42 5.00 -9.98
C THR A 44 11.59 3.60 -9.45
N LYS A 45 10.57 3.12 -8.73
CA LYS A 45 10.55 1.78 -8.17
C LYS A 45 9.11 1.30 -8.16
N THR A 46 8.90 0.04 -8.47
CA THR A 46 7.56 -0.56 -8.45
C THR A 46 7.54 -1.72 -7.49
N TRP A 47 6.55 -1.74 -6.63
CA TRP A 47 6.27 -2.89 -5.77
C TRP A 47 5.11 -3.67 -6.36
N ARG A 48 5.39 -4.91 -6.70
CA ARG A 48 4.39 -5.87 -7.13
C ARG A 48 4.11 -6.85 -6.00
N ARG A 49 3.22 -7.77 -6.27
CA ARG A 49 2.78 -8.75 -5.29
C ARG A 49 3.93 -9.47 -4.58
N ASP A 50 4.92 -9.91 -5.34
CA ASP A 50 6.06 -10.64 -4.78
C ASP A 50 6.86 -9.81 -3.78
N VAL A 51 7.06 -8.53 -4.08
CA VAL A 51 7.76 -7.62 -3.17
C VAL A 51 6.94 -7.39 -1.91
N MET A 52 5.63 -7.18 -2.06
CA MET A 52 4.76 -6.94 -0.91
C MET A 52 4.71 -8.14 0.04
N LEU A 53 4.75 -9.37 -0.50
CA LEU A 53 4.75 -10.58 0.30
C LEU A 53 6.16 -10.96 0.80
N GLY A 54 7.19 -10.36 0.23
CA GLY A 54 8.59 -10.60 0.59
C GLY A 54 9.20 -9.45 1.36
N ARG A 55 9.99 -8.63 0.68
CA ARG A 55 10.78 -7.57 1.34
C ARG A 55 9.92 -6.53 2.05
N ALA A 56 8.74 -6.24 1.54
CA ALA A 56 7.87 -5.22 2.12
C ALA A 56 6.80 -5.80 3.04
N ARG A 57 6.89 -7.08 3.41
CA ARG A 57 5.84 -7.72 4.21
C ARG A 57 5.67 -7.07 5.59
N GLY A 58 6.71 -6.50 6.14
CA GLY A 58 6.62 -5.77 7.40
C GLY A 58 5.83 -4.47 7.32
N LEU A 59 5.50 -4.02 6.12
CA LEU A 59 4.75 -2.79 5.91
C LEU A 59 3.30 -3.04 5.50
N LEU A 60 2.86 -4.30 5.45
CA LEU A 60 1.51 -4.63 4.97
C LEU A 60 0.40 -3.96 5.78
N GLY A 61 0.61 -3.79 7.07
CA GLY A 61 -0.36 -3.12 7.93
C GLY A 61 -0.26 -1.60 7.94
N GLU A 62 0.72 -1.04 7.26
CA GLU A 62 0.95 0.40 7.25
C GLU A 62 0.12 1.08 6.17
N THR A 63 -0.33 2.31 6.45
CA THR A 63 -1.01 3.12 5.44
C THR A 63 0.00 3.65 4.43
N PHE A 64 -0.50 4.01 3.24
CA PHE A 64 0.36 4.62 2.23
C PHE A 64 0.97 5.93 2.74
N ALA A 65 0.23 6.69 3.54
CA ALA A 65 0.78 7.90 4.14
C ALA A 65 1.97 7.59 5.05
N ALA A 66 1.88 6.54 5.86
CA ALA A 66 2.97 6.14 6.75
C ALA A 66 4.16 5.62 5.94
N ILE A 67 3.90 4.83 4.91
CA ILE A 67 4.95 4.31 4.02
C ILE A 67 5.69 5.45 3.36
N GLN A 68 4.95 6.46 2.86
CA GLN A 68 5.56 7.61 2.21
C GLN A 68 6.49 8.37 3.14
N ARG A 69 6.11 8.52 4.40
CA ARG A 69 6.94 9.22 5.38
C ARG A 69 8.21 8.43 5.74
N LYS A 70 8.13 7.11 5.70
CA LYS A 70 9.27 6.24 6.02
C LYS A 70 10.18 6.00 4.82
N ALA A 71 9.66 6.16 3.62
CA ALA A 71 10.40 5.81 2.41
C ALA A 71 11.55 6.76 2.14
N ALA A 72 12.66 6.19 1.69
CA ALA A 72 13.82 6.94 1.27
C ALA A 72 14.28 6.42 -0.08
N CYS A 73 14.84 7.30 -0.89
CA CYS A 73 15.36 6.89 -2.19
C CYS A 73 16.61 6.04 -2.00
N PRO A 74 16.74 4.92 -2.73
CA PRO A 74 17.94 4.10 -2.63
C PRO A 74 19.18 4.72 -3.27
N ARG A 75 19.00 5.80 -4.06
CA ARG A 75 20.11 6.42 -4.80
C ARG A 75 20.50 7.80 -4.31
N CYS A 76 19.66 8.44 -3.52
CA CYS A 76 19.93 9.76 -2.99
C CYS A 76 19.24 9.91 -1.64
N PRO A 77 19.52 10.98 -0.86
CA PRO A 77 18.88 11.16 0.43
C PRO A 77 17.44 11.69 0.35
N GLY A 78 16.82 11.63 -0.82
CA GLY A 78 15.47 12.15 -1.01
C GLY A 78 14.42 11.42 -0.20
N ARG A 79 13.42 12.16 0.25
CA ARG A 79 12.29 11.67 1.03
C ARG A 79 10.99 12.10 0.38
N LEU A 80 9.87 11.57 0.89
CA LEU A 80 8.53 11.87 0.38
C LEU A 80 8.42 11.55 -1.12
N PRO A 81 8.61 10.30 -1.52
CA PRO A 81 8.42 9.95 -2.93
C PRO A 81 6.97 10.16 -3.34
N ILE A 82 6.78 10.40 -4.62
CA ILE A 82 5.43 10.40 -5.19
C ILE A 82 4.98 8.95 -5.30
N ILE A 83 3.81 8.64 -4.74
CA ILE A 83 3.24 7.29 -4.78
C ILE A 83 2.05 7.29 -5.71
N ARG A 84 2.02 6.32 -6.63
CA ARG A 84 0.91 6.09 -7.53
C ARG A 84 0.60 4.61 -7.56
N ILE A 85 -0.62 4.29 -7.94
CA ILE A 85 -1.04 2.90 -8.07
C ILE A 85 -1.56 2.66 -9.48
N SER A 86 -1.47 1.40 -9.92
CA SER A 86 -2.10 0.94 -11.15
C SER A 86 -2.88 -0.33 -10.81
N GLY A 87 -4.03 -0.51 -11.47
CA GLY A 87 -4.89 -1.65 -11.23
C GLY A 87 -6.33 -1.23 -10.99
N ILE A 88 -7.14 -2.16 -10.57
CA ILE A 88 -8.58 -1.93 -10.36
C ILE A 88 -8.79 -1.20 -9.04
N GLN A 89 -9.35 0.00 -9.11
CA GLN A 89 -9.60 0.81 -7.92
C GLN A 89 -10.93 0.47 -7.25
N ASP A 90 -11.92 0.07 -8.03
CA ASP A 90 -13.22 -0.32 -7.51
C ASP A 90 -13.54 -1.74 -7.96
N PRO A 91 -13.45 -2.72 -7.08
CA PRO A 91 -13.70 -4.11 -7.46
C PRO A 91 -15.18 -4.43 -7.70
N GLY A 92 -16.08 -3.58 -7.24
CA GLY A 92 -17.52 -3.81 -7.44
C GLY A 92 -17.97 -5.16 -6.88
N PRO A 93 -18.72 -5.96 -7.68
CA PRO A 93 -19.25 -7.23 -7.18
C PRO A 93 -18.20 -8.29 -6.90
N ARG A 94 -16.96 -8.06 -7.29
CA ARG A 94 -15.87 -9.00 -7.06
C ARG A 94 -15.17 -8.78 -5.72
N ALA A 95 -15.60 -7.79 -4.94
CA ALA A 95 -14.93 -7.41 -3.71
C ALA A 95 -14.79 -8.57 -2.72
N GLU A 96 -15.87 -9.37 -2.56
CA GLU A 96 -15.83 -10.49 -1.64
C GLU A 96 -14.88 -11.58 -2.11
N GLN A 97 -14.87 -11.87 -3.39
CA GLN A 97 -13.96 -12.86 -3.96
C GLN A 97 -12.51 -12.44 -3.77
N LEU A 98 -12.23 -11.17 -3.98
CA LEU A 98 -10.88 -10.63 -3.78
C LEU A 98 -10.45 -10.72 -2.32
N ARG A 99 -11.37 -10.47 -1.41
CA ARG A 99 -11.09 -10.58 0.01
C ARG A 99 -10.69 -12.01 0.41
N TRP A 100 -11.45 -13.01 -0.06
CA TRP A 100 -11.13 -14.40 0.25
C TRP A 100 -9.84 -14.85 -0.42
N ALA A 101 -9.59 -14.39 -1.64
CA ALA A 101 -8.34 -14.65 -2.33
C ALA A 101 -7.15 -14.06 -1.56
N LEU A 102 -7.31 -12.87 -1.01
CA LEU A 102 -6.28 -12.26 -0.18
C LEU A 102 -6.01 -13.08 1.07
N ILE A 103 -7.05 -13.53 1.76
CA ILE A 103 -6.88 -14.35 2.96
C ILE A 103 -6.07 -15.60 2.63
N SER A 104 -6.40 -16.29 1.55
CA SER A 104 -5.63 -17.46 1.11
C SER A 104 -4.19 -17.09 0.79
N THR A 105 -3.97 -15.98 0.13
CA THR A 105 -2.63 -15.51 -0.22
C THR A 105 -1.78 -15.24 1.02
N LEU A 106 -2.36 -14.59 2.03
CA LEU A 106 -1.65 -14.30 3.26
C LEU A 106 -1.30 -15.58 4.01
N LEU A 107 -2.23 -16.52 4.09
CA LEU A 107 -1.96 -17.80 4.72
C LEU A 107 -0.85 -18.58 4.00
N ASP A 108 -0.88 -18.59 2.68
CA ASP A 108 0.15 -19.27 1.89
C ASP A 108 1.52 -18.64 2.10
N ALA A 109 1.57 -17.36 2.38
CA ALA A 109 2.81 -16.63 2.65
C ALA A 109 3.27 -16.74 4.11
N GLY A 110 2.53 -17.48 4.94
CA GLY A 110 2.86 -17.61 6.36
C GLY A 110 2.45 -16.42 7.20
N LEU A 111 1.55 -15.60 6.71
CA LEU A 111 1.06 -14.42 7.42
C LEU A 111 -0.32 -14.69 7.99
N ASN A 112 -0.64 -14.02 9.10
CA ASN A 112 -1.95 -14.15 9.72
C ASN A 112 -2.88 -13.05 9.22
N PRO A 113 -3.94 -13.41 8.47
CA PRO A 113 -4.88 -12.39 7.97
C PRO A 113 -5.51 -11.57 9.08
N GLY A 114 -5.66 -12.13 10.26
CA GLY A 114 -6.22 -11.44 11.41
C GLY A 114 -5.43 -10.22 11.83
N ASP A 115 -4.13 -10.22 11.61
CA ASP A 115 -3.27 -9.08 11.94
C ASP A 115 -3.60 -7.85 11.11
N TYR A 116 -4.27 -8.05 9.98
CA TYR A 116 -4.63 -6.97 9.07
C TYR A 116 -6.13 -6.72 9.01
N GLY A 117 -6.88 -7.36 9.91
CA GLY A 117 -8.33 -7.19 9.94
C GLY A 117 -9.09 -8.05 8.95
N TYR A 118 -8.42 -9.00 8.29
CA TYR A 118 -9.04 -9.92 7.34
C TYR A 118 -9.23 -11.31 7.92
N GLY A 119 -8.92 -11.50 9.19
CA GLY A 119 -9.01 -12.80 9.81
C GLY A 119 -10.44 -13.31 9.83
N TRP A 120 -10.57 -14.64 9.80
CA TRP A 120 -11.86 -15.28 9.98
C TRP A 120 -12.35 -15.06 11.41
N ARG A 121 -13.61 -14.74 11.53
CA ARG A 121 -14.26 -14.59 12.82
C ARG A 121 -15.51 -15.43 12.87
N PRO A 122 -15.80 -16.04 14.02
CA PRO A 122 -17.05 -16.74 14.16
C PRO A 122 -18.22 -15.79 13.95
N PRO A 123 -19.25 -16.20 13.21
CA PRO A 123 -20.39 -15.33 12.95
C PRO A 123 -21.03 -14.77 14.21
N SER A 124 -21.00 -15.51 15.28
CA SER A 124 -21.60 -15.06 16.54
C SER A 124 -20.91 -13.86 17.14
N THR A 125 -19.64 -13.64 16.84
CA THR A 125 -18.94 -12.48 17.35
C THR A 125 -19.16 -11.26 16.49
N ASP A 126 -19.37 -11.48 15.21
CA ASP A 126 -19.60 -10.36 14.33
C ASP A 126 -20.99 -9.90 14.38
N ALA A 127 -21.79 -10.77 14.74
CA ALA A 127 -23.11 -10.44 14.72
C ALA A 127 -23.38 -9.48 15.68
N ARG A 128 -22.75 -9.37 16.15
CA ARG A 128 -23.21 -8.67 16.63
C ARG A 128 -23.98 -8.13 16.20
N PRO A 129 -24.62 -8.13 16.23
CA PRO A 129 -25.58 -7.65 16.00
C PRO A 129 -26.07 -7.32 16.61
#